data_a2ed51f42913edc40abeb18b92cf818b
#
_entry.id   a2ed51f42913edc40abeb18b92cf818b
#
_cell.length_a   1.000
_cell.length_b   1.000
_cell.length_c   1.000
_cell.angle_alpha   90.00
_cell.angle_beta   90.00
_cell.angle_gamma   90.00
#
_symmetry.space_group_name_H-M   'P 1'
#
loop_
_entity.id
_entity.type
_entity.pdbx_description
1 polymer ?
#
loop_
_entity_poly.entity_id
_entity_poly.type
_entity_poly.pdbx_seq_one_letter_code
_entity_poly.pdbx_strand_id
1 'polypeptide(L)'
;MRIKEGFTLRTICGEHVVIGEGLAQVNFNKMLSLNGSAAYLWEQVKGKDFTVEDLVTLLTDKYEVSEDQARQDATKLLQVWQEQGVIE
;
A
#
# COMPACT_ATOMS: atom_id res chain seq x y z
N MET A 1 -12.09 0.40 2.23
CA MET A 1 -11.11 1.45 1.87
C MET A 1 -10.55 1.17 0.50
N ARG A 2 -9.96 2.17 -0.10
CA ARG A 2 -9.56 2.11 -1.50
C ARG A 2 -8.35 3.01 -1.71
N ILE A 3 -7.44 2.59 -2.57
CA ILE A 3 -6.32 3.44 -2.96
C ILE A 3 -6.87 4.56 -3.84
N LYS A 4 -6.49 5.80 -3.53
CA LYS A 4 -6.94 6.97 -4.31
C LYS A 4 -6.38 6.93 -5.72
N GLU A 5 -7.16 7.39 -6.68
CA GLU A 5 -6.69 7.50 -8.05
C GLU A 5 -5.57 8.54 -8.14
N GLY A 6 -4.68 8.34 -9.09
CA GLY A 6 -3.57 9.24 -9.33
C GLY A 6 -2.28 8.84 -8.65
N PHE A 7 -2.28 7.78 -7.86
CA PHE A 7 -1.06 7.24 -7.24
C PHE A 7 -0.61 6.00 -8.01
N THR A 8 0.68 5.96 -8.32
CA THR A 8 1.26 4.88 -9.11
C THR A 8 2.45 4.30 -8.37
N LEU A 9 2.51 2.98 -8.30
CA LEU A 9 3.67 2.28 -7.77
C LEU A 9 4.70 2.10 -8.89
N ARG A 10 5.93 2.52 -8.63
CA ARG A 10 7.05 2.33 -9.54
C ARG A 10 8.21 1.68 -8.82
N THR A 11 9.00 0.93 -9.57
CA THR A 11 10.24 0.38 -9.06
C THR A 11 11.39 1.16 -9.71
N ILE A 12 12.18 1.84 -8.88
CA ILE A 12 13.29 2.68 -9.31
C ILE A 12 14.54 2.23 -8.58
N CYS A 13 15.54 1.78 -9.31
CA CYS A 13 16.81 1.32 -8.73
C CYS A 13 16.61 0.25 -7.65
N GLY A 14 15.68 -0.66 -7.89
CA GLY A 14 15.39 -1.73 -6.94
C GLY A 14 14.51 -1.35 -5.76
N GLU A 15 14.09 -0.10 -5.69
CA GLU A 15 13.20 0.36 -4.63
C GLU A 15 11.79 0.56 -5.16
N HIS A 16 10.81 0.18 -4.34
CA HIS A 16 9.39 0.37 -4.66
C HIS A 16 8.94 1.71 -4.11
N VAL A 17 8.43 2.57 -4.96
CA VAL A 17 7.97 3.90 -4.55
C VAL A 17 6.60 4.19 -5.12
N VAL A 18 5.76 4.85 -4.33
CA VAL A 18 4.46 5.35 -4.77
C VAL A 18 4.61 6.83 -5.09
N ILE A 19 4.19 7.19 -6.29
CA ILE A 19 4.30 8.57 -6.80
C ILE A 19 2.91 9.05 -7.17
N GLY A 20 2.59 10.29 -6.81
CA GLY A 20 1.36 10.93 -7.27
C GLY A 20 1.54 11.45 -8.69
N GLU A 21 0.71 10.97 -9.60
CA GLU A 21 0.72 11.40 -10.99
C GLU A 21 -0.65 11.95 -11.38
N GLY A 22 -0.67 13.04 -12.12
CA GLY A 22 -1.90 13.60 -12.65
C GLY A 22 -2.83 14.24 -11.61
N LEU A 23 -2.34 14.49 -10.40
CA LEU A 23 -3.12 15.11 -9.34
C LEU A 23 -2.80 16.60 -9.30
N ALA A 24 -3.60 17.40 -9.96
CA ALA A 24 -3.37 18.84 -10.09
C ALA A 24 -3.37 19.58 -8.76
N GLN A 25 -3.96 18.99 -7.72
CA GLN A 25 -4.12 19.66 -6.43
C GLN A 25 -3.19 19.12 -5.35
N VAL A 26 -2.44 18.09 -5.63
CA VAL A 26 -1.57 17.50 -4.64
C VAL A 26 -0.17 18.04 -4.83
N ASN A 27 0.28 18.78 -3.85
CA ASN A 27 1.66 19.20 -3.79
C ASN A 27 2.47 18.00 -3.31
N PHE A 28 2.62 17.03 -4.19
CA PHE A 28 3.19 15.75 -3.85
C PHE A 28 4.71 15.81 -3.96
N ASN A 29 5.33 16.39 -2.96
CA ASN A 29 6.78 16.45 -2.88
C ASN A 29 7.37 15.19 -2.26
N LYS A 30 6.55 14.21 -1.95
CA LYS A 30 6.99 13.01 -1.26
C LYS A 30 6.78 11.78 -2.11
N MET A 31 7.79 10.94 -2.16
CA MET A 31 7.65 9.59 -2.66
C MET A 31 7.50 8.67 -1.44
N LEU A 32 6.47 7.83 -1.45
CA LEU A 32 6.26 6.87 -0.39
C LEU A 32 6.99 5.58 -0.74
N SER A 33 8.01 5.24 0.04
CA SER A 33 8.76 4.01 -0.17
C SER A 33 8.02 2.81 0.44
N LEU A 34 7.96 1.72 -0.30
CA LEU A 34 7.34 0.48 0.16
C LEU A 34 8.38 -0.64 0.15
N ASN A 35 8.34 -1.49 1.18
CA ASN A 35 9.11 -2.73 1.13
C ASN A 35 8.42 -3.73 0.20
N GLY A 36 9.02 -4.91 -0.01
CA GLY A 36 8.49 -5.90 -0.94
C GLY A 36 7.08 -6.36 -0.61
N SER A 37 6.78 -6.58 0.66
CA SER A 37 5.45 -7.04 1.07
C SER A 37 4.40 -5.93 0.90
N ALA A 38 4.75 -4.70 1.22
CA ALA A 38 3.84 -3.56 1.02
C ALA A 38 3.56 -3.32 -0.46
N ALA A 39 4.59 -3.44 -1.30
CA ALA A 39 4.42 -3.32 -2.75
C ALA A 39 3.51 -4.42 -3.29
N TYR A 40 3.69 -5.64 -2.81
CA TYR A 40 2.82 -6.75 -3.20
C TYR A 40 1.36 -6.46 -2.84
N LEU A 41 1.11 -6.00 -1.61
CA LEU A 41 -0.26 -5.67 -1.19
C LEU A 41 -0.85 -4.54 -2.03
N TRP A 42 -0.07 -3.51 -2.32
CA TRP A 42 -0.51 -2.41 -3.18
C TRP A 42 -1.00 -2.92 -4.53
N GLU A 43 -0.19 -3.77 -5.19
CA GLU A 43 -0.53 -4.32 -6.50
C GLU A 43 -1.80 -5.17 -6.45
N GLN A 44 -2.02 -5.89 -5.36
CA GLN A 44 -3.17 -6.78 -5.24
C GLN A 44 -4.48 -6.02 -5.00
N VAL A 45 -4.43 -4.86 -4.36
CA VAL A 45 -5.65 -4.14 -3.96
C VAL A 45 -5.92 -2.88 -4.76
N LYS A 46 -5.01 -2.45 -5.62
CA LYS A 46 -5.24 -1.24 -6.42
C LYS A 46 -6.46 -1.42 -7.32
N GLY A 47 -7.27 -0.36 -7.39
CA GLY A 47 -8.49 -0.38 -8.20
C GLY A 47 -9.64 -1.15 -7.59
N LYS A 48 -9.51 -1.59 -6.34
CA LYS A 48 -10.54 -2.38 -5.65
C LYS A 48 -10.80 -1.82 -4.27
N ASP A 49 -12.01 -2.02 -3.77
CA ASP A 49 -12.27 -1.82 -2.36
C ASP A 49 -11.66 -2.98 -1.58
N PHE A 50 -11.07 -2.68 -0.45
CA PHE A 50 -10.42 -3.70 0.37
C PHE A 50 -10.54 -3.36 1.85
N THR A 51 -10.28 -4.36 2.68
CA THR A 51 -10.32 -4.22 4.14
C THR A 51 -8.98 -4.70 4.72
N VAL A 52 -8.78 -4.46 6.02
CA VAL A 52 -7.60 -5.00 6.69
C VAL A 52 -7.58 -6.54 6.60
N GLU A 53 -8.75 -7.16 6.64
CA GLU A 53 -8.84 -8.62 6.53
C GLU A 53 -8.34 -9.12 5.18
N ASP A 54 -8.62 -8.38 4.12
CA ASP A 54 -8.11 -8.73 2.79
C ASP A 54 -6.58 -8.71 2.78
N LEU A 55 -5.97 -7.72 3.41
CA LEU A 55 -4.52 -7.64 3.51
C LEU A 55 -3.94 -8.78 4.34
N VAL A 56 -4.60 -9.14 5.44
CA VAL A 56 -4.18 -10.26 6.28
C VAL A 56 -4.18 -11.55 5.45
N THR A 57 -5.26 -11.81 4.72
CA THR A 57 -5.38 -13.01 3.87
C THR A 57 -4.28 -13.04 2.81
N LEU A 58 -4.02 -11.92 2.15
CA LEU A 58 -2.97 -11.84 1.14
C LEU A 58 -1.59 -12.14 1.74
N LEU A 59 -1.32 -11.62 2.93
CA LEU A 59 -0.04 -11.86 3.59
C LEU A 59 0.13 -13.32 4.02
N THR A 60 -0.91 -13.91 4.60
CA THR A 60 -0.84 -15.30 5.06
C THR A 60 -0.79 -16.29 3.89
N ASP A 61 -1.39 -15.94 2.76
CA ASP A 61 -1.32 -16.78 1.56
C ASP A 61 0.05 -16.76 0.89
N LYS A 62 0.71 -15.60 0.91
CA LYS A 62 1.97 -15.45 0.20
C LYS A 62 3.20 -15.75 1.07
N TYR A 63 3.14 -15.40 2.34
CA TYR A 63 4.28 -15.50 3.25
C TYR A 63 3.97 -16.46 4.38
N GLU A 64 5.01 -17.07 4.94
CA GLU A 64 4.87 -17.93 6.11
C GLU A 64 4.84 -17.06 7.37
N VAL A 65 3.70 -16.42 7.61
CA VAL A 65 3.49 -15.57 8.79
C VAL A 65 2.20 -16.01 9.47
N SER A 66 2.15 -15.83 10.78
CA SER A 66 0.92 -16.08 11.53
C SER A 66 -0.12 -15.02 11.20
N GLU A 67 -1.38 -15.34 11.41
CA GLU A 67 -2.46 -14.37 11.23
C GLU A 67 -2.27 -13.15 12.12
N ASP A 68 -1.84 -13.36 13.37
CA ASP A 68 -1.59 -12.24 14.29
C ASP A 68 -0.50 -11.31 13.79
N GLN A 69 0.58 -11.86 13.29
CA GLN A 69 1.67 -11.06 12.74
C GLN A 69 1.22 -10.32 11.49
N ALA A 70 0.50 -11.01 10.60
CA ALA A 70 -0.03 -10.40 9.39
C ALA A 70 -0.97 -9.24 9.71
N ARG A 71 -1.80 -9.39 10.73
CA ARG A 71 -2.73 -8.34 11.17
C ARG A 71 -1.99 -7.13 11.70
N GLN A 72 -0.95 -7.34 12.51
CA GLN A 72 -0.13 -6.23 13.01
C GLN A 72 0.55 -5.48 11.86
N ASP A 73 1.12 -6.21 10.93
CA ASP A 73 1.81 -5.61 9.78
C ASP A 73 0.83 -4.86 8.88
N ALA A 74 -0.32 -5.44 8.59
CA ALA A 74 -1.34 -4.80 7.78
C ALA A 74 -1.87 -3.53 8.44
N THR A 75 -2.11 -3.56 9.74
CA THR A 75 -2.60 -2.40 10.48
C THR A 75 -1.60 -1.25 10.45
N LYS A 76 -0.33 -1.55 10.67
CA LYS A 76 0.73 -0.53 10.60
C LYS A 76 0.83 0.07 9.20
N LEU A 77 0.76 -0.77 8.18
CA LEU A 77 0.84 -0.33 6.80
C LEU A 77 -0.32 0.62 6.47
N LEU A 78 -1.53 0.26 6.88
CA LEU A 78 -2.71 1.10 6.65
C LEU A 78 -2.62 2.43 7.37
N GLN A 79 -2.05 2.45 8.58
CA GLN A 79 -1.81 3.70 9.29
C GLN A 79 -0.90 4.63 8.48
N VAL A 80 0.18 4.09 7.94
CA VAL A 80 1.11 4.86 7.12
C VAL A 80 0.40 5.37 5.87
N TRP A 81 -0.35 4.51 5.20
CA TRP A 81 -1.08 4.90 3.99
C TRP A 81 -2.11 5.99 4.27
N GLN A 82 -2.80 5.93 5.40
CA GLN A 82 -3.74 6.98 5.80
C GLN A 82 -3.03 8.29 6.10
N GLU A 83 -1.92 8.23 6.82
CA GLU A 83 -1.13 9.42 7.14
C GLU A 83 -0.57 10.08 5.89
N GLN A 84 -0.19 9.29 4.90
CA GLN A 84 0.33 9.81 3.63
C GLN A 84 -0.79 10.23 2.67
N GLY A 85 -2.04 9.93 3.00
CA GLY A 85 -3.18 10.35 2.20
C GLY A 85 -3.35 9.58 0.90
N VAL A 86 -2.87 8.34 0.81
CA VAL A 86 -2.94 7.54 -0.42
C VAL A 86 -4.16 6.62 -0.45
N ILE A 87 -4.89 6.50 0.63
CA ILE A 87 -6.14 5.73 0.67
C ILE A 87 -7.30 6.58 1.16
N GLU A 88 -8.49 6.20 0.79
CA GLU A 88 -9.74 6.83 1.21
C GLU A 88 -10.70 5.83 1.86
#